data_5ec8087e5658792ad235b6419efe570c
#
_entry.id   5ec8087e5658792ad235b6419efe570c
#
_cell.length_a   1.000
_cell.length_b   1.000
_cell.length_c   1.000
_cell.angle_alpha   90.00
_cell.angle_beta   90.00
_cell.angle_gamma   90.00
#
_symmetry.space_group_name_H-M   'P 1'
#
loop_
_entity.id
_entity.type
_entity.pdbx_description
1 polymer ?
#
loop_
_entity_poly.entity_id
_entity_poly.type
_entity_poly.pdbx_seq_one_letter_code
_entity_poly.pdbx_strand_id
1 'polypeptide(L)'
;VCGHSSLHHALEQRLADVTGRDRALLFSTGYMANLGVITALLGRGDHLLEDRLNHASLLDGGRLCDAKMQRFRHSDLDDLNARMQALPERGQRLIAVDAVYSMDGDIAPLPAMAELAADHDTWLMADDAHGFGVLGANGAGSAEHFKLDQQQLPILMGTLGKAIGSFGAFVAGSEELIETLVQFARPYIYTTAMPPATAAAAHAAVRHLRSSVSEREAQQRQA
;
A
#
# COMPACT_ATOMS: atom_id res chain seq x y z
N VAL A 1 8.94 -3.52 -19.76
CA VAL A 1 8.68 -4.18 -21.01
C VAL A 1 7.44 -3.57 -21.62
N CYS A 2 6.81 -3.77 -22.61
CA CYS A 2 5.72 -3.05 -23.23
C CYS A 2 4.35 -3.35 -22.58
N GLY A 3 3.37 -2.51 -22.84
CA GLY A 3 1.98 -2.75 -22.50
C GLY A 3 1.26 -1.61 -21.81
N HIS A 4 1.95 -0.59 -21.33
CA HIS A 4 1.31 0.62 -20.79
C HIS A 4 0.63 1.41 -21.92
N SER A 5 -0.64 1.72 -21.75
CA SER A 5 -1.47 2.44 -22.72
C SER A 5 -2.25 3.56 -22.06
N SER A 6 -2.98 4.36 -22.84
CA SER A 6 -3.85 5.40 -22.32
C SER A 6 -4.89 4.90 -21.31
N LEU A 7 -5.34 3.65 -21.43
CA LEU A 7 -6.27 3.02 -20.47
C LEU A 7 -5.62 2.77 -19.11
N HIS A 8 -4.36 2.35 -19.09
CA HIS A 8 -3.59 2.20 -17.84
C HIS A 8 -3.37 3.56 -17.20
N HIS A 9 -2.94 4.55 -17.98
CA HIS A 9 -2.73 5.91 -17.49
C HIS A 9 -4.01 6.52 -16.91
N ALA A 10 -5.15 6.33 -17.57
CA ALA A 10 -6.44 6.82 -17.07
C ALA A 10 -6.84 6.13 -15.74
N LEU A 11 -6.52 4.85 -15.57
CA LEU A 11 -6.75 4.13 -14.31
C LEU A 11 -5.82 4.64 -13.22
N GLU A 12 -4.51 4.82 -13.49
CA GLU A 12 -3.53 5.35 -12.55
C GLU A 12 -3.93 6.74 -12.05
N GLN A 13 -4.30 7.64 -12.97
CA GLN A 13 -4.79 8.97 -12.61
C GLN A 13 -6.03 8.88 -11.72
N ARG A 14 -6.97 7.98 -12.07
CA ARG A 14 -8.19 7.80 -11.27
C ARG A 14 -7.91 7.28 -9.87
N LEU A 15 -6.95 6.37 -9.72
CA LEU A 15 -6.53 5.84 -8.42
C LEU A 15 -5.86 6.92 -7.58
N ALA A 16 -5.00 7.73 -8.17
CA ALA A 16 -4.40 8.90 -7.52
C ALA A 16 -5.47 9.87 -7.00
N ASP A 17 -6.45 10.23 -7.85
CA ASP A 17 -7.57 11.13 -7.49
C ASP A 17 -8.43 10.57 -6.35
N VAL A 18 -8.71 9.26 -6.36
CA VAL A 18 -9.55 8.61 -5.33
C VAL A 18 -8.84 8.53 -4.00
N THR A 19 -7.56 8.22 -4.01
CA THR A 19 -6.75 8.07 -2.79
C THR A 19 -6.17 9.40 -2.28
N GLY A 20 -6.33 10.51 -3.02
CA GLY A 20 -5.78 11.82 -2.68
C GLY A 20 -4.25 11.84 -2.68
N ARG A 21 -3.64 11.15 -3.65
CA ARG A 21 -2.19 11.07 -3.84
C ARG A 21 -1.79 11.76 -5.14
N ASP A 22 -0.51 12.14 -5.26
CA ASP A 22 0.00 12.81 -6.48
C ASP A 22 -0.04 11.87 -7.68
N ARG A 23 0.39 10.62 -7.48
CA ARG A 23 0.42 9.59 -8.52
C ARG A 23 0.06 8.21 -8.00
N ALA A 24 -0.29 7.33 -8.94
CA ALA A 24 -0.40 5.89 -8.70
C ALA A 24 0.32 5.12 -9.81
N LEU A 25 0.77 3.90 -9.49
CA LEU A 25 1.45 2.98 -10.38
C LEU A 25 0.77 1.61 -10.32
N LEU A 26 0.44 1.05 -11.47
CA LEU A 26 -0.22 -0.25 -11.58
C LEU A 26 0.77 -1.42 -11.52
N PHE A 27 0.37 -2.46 -10.81
CA PHE A 27 1.04 -3.76 -10.76
C PHE A 27 0.07 -4.88 -11.14
N SER A 28 0.59 -5.99 -11.64
CA SER A 28 -0.26 -7.13 -11.99
C SER A 28 -0.90 -7.80 -10.77
N THR A 29 -0.25 -7.76 -9.60
CA THR A 29 -0.79 -8.31 -8.34
C THR A 29 -0.31 -7.48 -7.14
N GLY A 30 -1.06 -7.54 -6.02
CA GLY A 30 -0.63 -6.95 -4.74
C GLY A 30 0.67 -7.54 -4.23
N TYR A 31 0.88 -8.84 -4.46
CA TYR A 31 2.13 -9.51 -4.13
C TYR A 31 3.33 -8.83 -4.80
N MET A 32 3.23 -8.58 -6.11
CA MET A 32 4.28 -7.89 -6.89
C MET A 32 4.44 -6.43 -6.46
N ALA A 33 3.35 -5.76 -6.09
CA ALA A 33 3.40 -4.38 -5.61
C ALA A 33 4.21 -4.30 -4.31
N ASN A 34 3.89 -5.12 -3.31
CA ASN A 34 4.61 -5.14 -2.02
C ASN A 34 6.09 -5.49 -2.18
N LEU A 35 6.40 -6.55 -2.95
CA LEU A 35 7.80 -6.87 -3.27
C LEU A 35 8.49 -5.71 -3.97
N GLY A 36 7.83 -5.11 -4.95
CA GLY A 36 8.37 -4.02 -5.75
C GLY A 36 8.72 -2.80 -4.92
N VAL A 37 7.83 -2.39 -4.02
CA VAL A 37 8.04 -1.25 -3.12
C VAL A 37 9.22 -1.52 -2.19
N ILE A 38 9.18 -2.60 -1.43
CA ILE A 38 10.17 -2.89 -0.39
C ILE A 38 11.56 -3.05 -1.01
N THR A 39 11.68 -3.80 -2.11
CA THR A 39 12.99 -4.04 -2.75
C THR A 39 13.50 -2.86 -3.56
N ALA A 40 12.65 -1.91 -3.95
CA ALA A 40 13.09 -0.68 -4.64
C ALA A 40 13.55 0.40 -3.66
N LEU A 41 12.96 0.45 -2.47
CA LEU A 41 13.22 1.53 -1.51
C LEU A 41 14.31 1.18 -0.48
N LEU A 42 14.52 -0.10 -0.21
CA LEU A 42 15.43 -0.53 0.85
C LEU A 42 16.57 -1.41 0.32
N GLY A 43 17.76 -1.19 0.89
CA GLY A 43 18.95 -1.93 0.56
C GLY A 43 19.85 -2.19 1.77
N ARG A 44 21.11 -2.52 1.52
CA ARG A 44 22.07 -2.81 2.57
C ARG A 44 22.31 -1.60 3.49
N GLY A 45 22.08 -1.80 4.77
CA GLY A 45 22.25 -0.75 5.80
C GLY A 45 20.95 -0.08 6.20
N ASP A 46 19.86 -0.39 5.48
CA ASP A 46 18.52 0.10 5.78
C ASP A 46 17.77 -0.84 6.73
N HIS A 47 16.61 -0.39 7.21
CA HIS A 47 15.83 -1.09 8.23
C HIS A 47 14.37 -1.19 7.83
N LEU A 48 13.81 -2.40 7.93
CA LEU A 48 12.40 -2.69 7.73
C LEU A 48 11.78 -3.19 9.02
N LEU A 49 10.69 -2.57 9.44
CA LEU A 49 9.89 -2.98 10.59
C LEU A 49 8.54 -3.50 10.09
N GLU A 50 8.19 -4.72 10.45
CA GLU A 50 6.97 -5.39 10.00
C GLU A 50 6.16 -5.94 11.16
N ASP A 51 4.84 -5.85 11.03
CA ASP A 51 3.94 -6.56 11.94
C ASP A 51 4.07 -8.08 11.77
N ARG A 52 3.92 -8.82 12.87
CA ARG A 52 4.02 -10.30 12.85
C ARG A 52 2.91 -10.97 12.04
N LEU A 53 1.77 -10.34 11.90
CA LEU A 53 0.63 -10.90 11.16
C LEU A 53 0.53 -10.38 9.72
N ASN A 54 1.53 -9.62 9.26
CA ASN A 54 1.58 -9.15 7.87
C ASN A 54 1.37 -10.29 6.86
N HIS A 55 0.73 -9.93 5.75
CA HIS A 55 0.59 -10.79 4.61
C HIS A 55 1.96 -11.27 4.07
N ALA A 56 2.00 -12.49 3.55
CA ALA A 56 3.23 -13.12 3.06
C ALA A 56 4.02 -12.26 2.07
N SER A 57 3.37 -11.44 1.26
CA SER A 57 4.03 -10.57 0.28
C SER A 57 4.90 -9.48 0.92
N LEU A 58 4.50 -8.92 2.06
CA LEU A 58 5.31 -7.98 2.82
C LEU A 58 6.53 -8.72 3.40
N LEU A 59 6.29 -9.83 4.09
CA LEU A 59 7.36 -10.67 4.67
C LEU A 59 8.38 -11.13 3.62
N ASP A 60 7.93 -11.51 2.43
CA ASP A 60 8.82 -11.95 1.36
C ASP A 60 9.55 -10.77 0.72
N GLY A 61 8.93 -9.59 0.65
CA GLY A 61 9.60 -8.34 0.31
C GLY A 61 10.77 -8.05 1.24
N GLY A 62 10.53 -8.19 2.55
CA GLY A 62 11.55 -8.03 3.58
C GLY A 62 12.68 -9.07 3.53
N ARG A 63 12.36 -10.31 3.11
CA ARG A 63 13.38 -11.37 2.93
C ARG A 63 14.22 -11.18 1.67
N LEU A 64 13.64 -10.57 0.63
CA LEU A 64 14.29 -10.38 -0.66
C LEU A 64 15.07 -9.06 -0.74
N CYS A 65 14.77 -8.07 0.10
CA CYS A 65 15.58 -6.87 0.20
C CYS A 65 16.84 -7.14 1.05
N ASP A 66 17.90 -6.37 0.80
CA ASP A 66 19.15 -6.49 1.57
C ASP A 66 19.08 -5.73 2.92
N ALA A 67 17.95 -5.16 3.29
CA ALA A 67 17.75 -4.42 4.53
C ALA A 67 17.62 -5.36 5.73
N LYS A 68 17.90 -4.81 6.91
CA LYS A 68 17.69 -5.55 8.17
C LYS A 68 16.22 -5.53 8.56
N MET A 69 15.52 -6.64 8.33
CA MET A 69 14.14 -6.81 8.71
C MET A 69 14.00 -7.17 10.20
N GLN A 70 13.08 -6.54 10.90
CA GLN A 70 12.64 -6.87 12.25
C GLN A 70 11.11 -6.94 12.29
N ARG A 71 10.58 -7.88 13.07
CA ARG A 71 9.12 -8.05 13.22
C ARG A 71 8.70 -7.68 14.63
N PHE A 72 7.81 -6.70 14.75
CA PHE A 72 7.21 -6.31 16.03
C PHE A 72 5.94 -7.14 16.32
N ARG A 73 5.52 -7.15 17.57
CA ARG A 73 4.30 -7.85 18.01
C ARG A 73 3.09 -7.17 17.39
N HIS A 74 2.12 -7.98 16.99
CA HIS A 74 0.92 -7.53 16.27
C HIS A 74 0.26 -6.34 16.95
N SER A 75 0.11 -5.26 16.18
CA SER A 75 -0.49 -3.96 16.58
C SER A 75 0.05 -3.35 17.89
N ASP A 76 1.24 -3.79 18.35
CA ASP A 76 1.86 -3.35 19.59
C ASP A 76 2.79 -2.15 19.34
N LEU A 77 2.27 -0.96 19.63
CA LEU A 77 2.97 0.31 19.44
C LEU A 77 4.18 0.46 20.39
N ASP A 78 4.14 -0.13 21.58
CA ASP A 78 5.26 -0.07 22.52
C ASP A 78 6.43 -0.91 22.01
N ASP A 79 6.17 -2.12 21.49
CA ASP A 79 7.21 -2.96 20.88
C ASP A 79 7.76 -2.31 19.60
N LEU A 80 6.89 -1.69 18.78
CA LEU A 80 7.31 -0.94 17.59
C LEU A 80 8.24 0.22 17.97
N ASN A 81 7.83 1.07 18.92
CA ASN A 81 8.61 2.21 19.38
C ASN A 81 9.96 1.78 19.98
N ALA A 82 9.97 0.75 20.83
CA ALA A 82 11.21 0.24 21.42
C ALA A 82 12.20 -0.25 20.34
N ARG A 83 11.71 -0.88 19.26
CA ARG A 83 12.55 -1.30 18.14
C ARG A 83 13.07 -0.11 17.34
N MET A 84 12.24 0.90 17.09
CA MET A 84 12.64 2.12 16.38
C MET A 84 13.73 2.87 17.15
N GLN A 85 13.60 3.01 18.46
CA GLN A 85 14.62 3.62 19.34
C GLN A 85 15.96 2.86 19.32
N ALA A 86 15.93 1.55 19.11
CA ALA A 86 17.13 0.71 19.04
C ALA A 86 17.79 0.69 17.65
N LEU A 87 17.20 1.32 16.62
CA LEU A 87 17.79 1.40 15.29
C LEU A 87 18.97 2.39 15.26
N PRO A 88 20.00 2.10 14.45
CA PRO A 88 21.05 3.09 14.20
C PRO A 88 20.51 4.37 13.58
N GLU A 89 21.16 5.49 13.78
CA GLU A 89 20.78 6.76 13.15
C GLU A 89 20.95 6.77 11.63
N ARG A 90 21.72 5.83 11.07
CA ARG A 90 22.03 5.72 9.63
C ARG A 90 21.13 4.70 8.94
N GLY A 91 20.86 4.94 7.66
CA GLY A 91 20.05 4.09 6.78
C GLY A 91 18.60 4.54 6.72
N GLN A 92 17.96 4.18 5.62
CA GLN A 92 16.51 4.41 5.45
C GLN A 92 15.72 3.47 6.37
N ARG A 93 14.55 3.92 6.79
CA ARG A 93 13.68 3.17 7.69
C ARG A 93 12.29 3.11 7.10
N LEU A 94 11.69 1.92 7.12
CA LEU A 94 10.33 1.69 6.65
C LEU A 94 9.56 0.85 7.66
N ILE A 95 8.37 1.30 8.03
CA ILE A 95 7.35 0.49 8.68
C ILE A 95 6.41 0.00 7.58
N ALA A 96 6.22 -1.31 7.44
CA ALA A 96 5.28 -1.90 6.50
C ALA A 96 4.26 -2.78 7.24
N VAL A 97 2.96 -2.50 7.03
CA VAL A 97 1.87 -3.20 7.71
C VAL A 97 0.68 -3.46 6.78
N ASP A 98 -0.08 -4.51 7.03
CA ASP A 98 -1.44 -4.61 6.52
C ASP A 98 -2.30 -3.55 7.22
N ALA A 99 -3.10 -2.79 6.46
CA ALA A 99 -4.04 -1.83 7.05
C ALA A 99 -5.24 -2.53 7.69
N VAL A 100 -5.69 -3.63 7.08
CA VAL A 100 -6.71 -4.54 7.59
C VAL A 100 -6.18 -5.96 7.47
N TYR A 101 -6.05 -6.66 8.58
CA TYR A 101 -5.48 -8.01 8.63
C TYR A 101 -6.48 -9.05 8.15
N SER A 102 -6.09 -9.83 7.15
CA SER A 102 -7.01 -10.70 6.40
C SER A 102 -7.63 -11.84 7.22
N MET A 103 -6.94 -12.32 8.26
CA MET A 103 -7.38 -13.48 9.03
C MET A 103 -8.25 -13.10 10.22
N ASP A 104 -7.95 -11.98 10.87
CA ASP A 104 -8.59 -11.55 12.11
C ASP A 104 -9.58 -10.40 11.88
N GLY A 105 -9.43 -9.68 10.76
CA GLY A 105 -10.31 -8.57 10.35
C GLY A 105 -10.07 -7.27 11.11
N ASP A 106 -9.10 -7.24 12.01
CA ASP A 106 -8.75 -6.04 12.75
C ASP A 106 -8.00 -5.02 11.90
N ILE A 107 -8.06 -3.77 12.32
CA ILE A 107 -7.49 -2.63 11.60
C ILE A 107 -6.24 -2.17 12.34
N ALA A 108 -5.14 -1.99 11.61
CA ALA A 108 -3.91 -1.44 12.16
C ALA A 108 -4.13 -0.03 12.76
N PRO A 109 -3.49 0.31 13.89
CA PRO A 109 -3.59 1.64 14.50
C PRO A 109 -2.77 2.68 13.70
N LEU A 110 -3.10 2.84 12.40
CA LEU A 110 -2.35 3.67 11.45
C LEU A 110 -2.09 5.12 11.92
N PRO A 111 -3.05 5.83 12.58
CA PRO A 111 -2.76 7.18 13.08
C PRO A 111 -1.59 7.22 14.06
N ALA A 112 -1.58 6.34 15.05
CA ALA A 112 -0.50 6.27 16.03
C ALA A 112 0.82 5.75 15.42
N MET A 113 0.74 4.86 14.44
CA MET A 113 1.92 4.42 13.67
C MET A 113 2.50 5.58 12.84
N ALA A 114 1.66 6.44 12.27
CA ALA A 114 2.09 7.62 11.51
C ALA A 114 2.78 8.65 12.42
N GLU A 115 2.27 8.87 13.64
CA GLU A 115 2.92 9.73 14.64
C GLU A 115 4.31 9.18 15.02
N LEU A 116 4.40 7.88 15.34
CA LEU A 116 5.69 7.23 15.62
C LEU A 116 6.65 7.30 14.42
N ALA A 117 6.15 7.09 13.21
CA ALA A 117 6.96 7.17 12.00
C ALA A 117 7.55 8.57 11.82
N ALA A 118 6.76 9.63 12.05
CA ALA A 118 7.20 11.02 11.99
C ALA A 118 8.26 11.33 13.05
N ASP A 119 8.04 10.88 14.31
CA ASP A 119 8.98 11.10 15.42
C ASP A 119 10.37 10.48 15.19
N HIS A 120 10.41 9.43 14.35
CA HIS A 120 11.64 8.68 14.08
C HIS A 120 12.17 8.84 12.63
N ASP A 121 11.68 9.82 11.86
CA ASP A 121 12.06 10.03 10.46
C ASP A 121 12.00 8.72 9.66
N THR A 122 10.85 8.07 9.70
CA THR A 122 10.61 6.73 9.15
C THR A 122 9.42 6.77 8.19
N TRP A 123 9.52 6.09 7.06
CA TRP A 123 8.37 5.95 6.15
C TRP A 123 7.36 4.93 6.69
N LEU A 124 6.09 5.20 6.42
CA LEU A 124 4.99 4.27 6.69
C LEU A 124 4.38 3.79 5.38
N MET A 125 4.29 2.47 5.21
CA MET A 125 3.61 1.79 4.13
C MET A 125 2.42 1.01 4.69
N ALA A 126 1.24 1.21 4.10
CA ALA A 126 0.07 0.40 4.39
C ALA A 126 -0.36 -0.41 3.16
N ASP A 127 -0.47 -1.72 3.35
CA ASP A 127 -1.17 -2.62 2.43
C ASP A 127 -2.68 -2.56 2.74
N ASP A 128 -3.41 -1.82 1.95
CA ASP A 128 -4.85 -1.60 2.10
C ASP A 128 -5.69 -2.52 1.19
N ALA A 129 -5.18 -3.70 0.89
CA ALA A 129 -5.85 -4.66 0.02
C ALA A 129 -7.24 -5.06 0.52
N HIS A 130 -7.50 -5.02 1.81
CA HIS A 130 -8.78 -5.33 2.43
C HIS A 130 -9.62 -4.10 2.79
N GLY A 131 -9.02 -2.91 2.86
CA GLY A 131 -9.73 -1.67 3.17
C GLY A 131 -10.16 -0.88 1.93
N PHE A 132 -9.35 -0.89 0.86
CA PHE A 132 -9.68 -0.18 -0.38
C PHE A 132 -10.96 -0.73 -1.02
N GLY A 133 -11.92 0.15 -1.27
CA GLY A 133 -13.26 -0.18 -1.77
C GLY A 133 -14.27 -0.49 -0.65
N VAL A 134 -13.84 -0.60 0.62
CA VAL A 134 -14.67 -0.96 1.78
C VAL A 134 -14.69 0.16 2.83
N LEU A 135 -13.52 0.59 3.28
CA LEU A 135 -13.38 1.61 4.31
C LEU A 135 -13.41 3.04 3.71
N GLY A 136 -13.74 3.99 4.58
CA GLY A 136 -13.87 5.39 4.20
C GLY A 136 -15.23 5.75 3.60
N ALA A 137 -15.62 7.01 3.69
CA ALA A 137 -16.93 7.51 3.24
C ALA A 137 -17.12 7.34 1.72
N ASN A 138 -16.05 7.45 0.94
CA ASN A 138 -16.06 7.29 -0.51
C ASN A 138 -15.47 5.93 -0.97
N GLY A 139 -15.09 5.05 -0.03
CA GLY A 139 -14.43 3.78 -0.33
C GLY A 139 -12.97 3.91 -0.72
N ALA A 140 -12.32 5.02 -0.37
CA ALA A 140 -10.91 5.23 -0.67
C ALA A 140 -9.95 4.50 0.30
N GLY A 141 -10.50 3.68 1.20
CA GLY A 141 -9.74 2.79 2.06
C GLY A 141 -9.39 3.37 3.44
N SER A 142 -8.40 2.76 4.07
CA SER A 142 -7.99 3.08 5.44
C SER A 142 -7.42 4.50 5.59
N ALA A 143 -6.72 5.01 4.58
CA ALA A 143 -6.21 6.37 4.58
C ALA A 143 -7.36 7.39 4.70
N GLU A 144 -8.45 7.23 3.93
CA GLU A 144 -9.64 8.06 4.04
C GLU A 144 -10.34 7.86 5.39
N HIS A 145 -10.48 6.62 5.83
CA HIS A 145 -11.13 6.26 7.10
C HIS A 145 -10.50 7.00 8.29
N PHE A 146 -9.18 7.05 8.33
CA PHE A 146 -8.43 7.71 9.40
C PHE A 146 -8.06 9.17 9.07
N LYS A 147 -8.39 9.66 7.88
CA LYS A 147 -8.04 11.01 7.38
C LYS A 147 -6.53 11.27 7.36
N LEU A 148 -5.76 10.25 6.98
CA LEU A 148 -4.31 10.35 6.82
C LEU A 148 -3.97 10.87 5.44
N ASP A 149 -3.22 11.95 5.40
CA ASP A 149 -2.71 12.52 4.15
C ASP A 149 -1.46 11.78 3.63
N GLN A 150 -0.92 12.26 2.53
CA GLN A 150 0.25 11.66 1.88
C GLN A 150 1.53 11.81 2.72
N GLN A 151 1.63 12.82 3.58
CA GLN A 151 2.80 13.00 4.43
C GLN A 151 2.79 12.02 5.61
N GLN A 152 1.60 11.78 6.17
CA GLN A 152 1.40 10.85 7.28
C GLN A 152 1.46 9.38 6.84
N LEU A 153 0.97 9.07 5.65
CA LEU A 153 0.99 7.73 5.05
C LEU A 153 1.52 7.83 3.61
N PRO A 154 2.86 7.95 3.45
CA PRO A 154 3.48 8.22 2.15
C PRO A 154 3.34 7.09 1.13
N ILE A 155 3.17 5.85 1.58
CA ILE A 155 3.12 4.68 0.69
C ILE A 155 1.83 3.92 0.94
N LEU A 156 0.90 3.99 -0.02
CA LEU A 156 -0.37 3.29 0.03
C LEU A 156 -0.43 2.25 -1.09
N MET A 157 -0.56 0.97 -0.72
CA MET A 157 -0.85 -0.10 -1.67
C MET A 157 -2.32 -0.49 -1.59
N GLY A 158 -2.93 -0.78 -2.71
CA GLY A 158 -4.28 -1.32 -2.78
C GLY A 158 -4.43 -2.37 -3.88
N THR A 159 -5.47 -3.20 -3.81
CA THR A 159 -5.75 -4.21 -4.82
C THR A 159 -7.05 -3.95 -5.59
N LEU A 160 -7.05 -4.33 -6.85
CA LEU A 160 -8.22 -4.28 -7.74
C LEU A 160 -8.93 -5.63 -7.84
N GLY A 161 -8.37 -6.68 -7.21
CA GLY A 161 -8.88 -8.05 -7.29
C GLY A 161 -9.86 -8.44 -6.18
N LYS A 162 -10.14 -7.56 -5.22
CA LYS A 162 -11.07 -7.82 -4.10
C LYS A 162 -12.35 -7.00 -4.25
N ALA A 163 -12.56 -5.96 -3.45
CA ALA A 163 -13.77 -5.14 -3.48
C ALA A 163 -14.07 -4.51 -4.86
N ILE A 164 -13.04 -4.23 -5.65
CA ILE A 164 -13.19 -3.68 -7.01
C ILE A 164 -13.66 -4.73 -8.03
N GLY A 165 -13.51 -6.03 -7.73
CA GLY A 165 -14.01 -7.11 -8.57
C GLY A 165 -13.31 -7.24 -9.93
N SER A 166 -12.06 -6.78 -10.06
CA SER A 166 -11.28 -6.83 -11.28
C SER A 166 -9.96 -7.58 -11.06
N PHE A 167 -8.86 -7.09 -11.58
CA PHE A 167 -7.54 -7.71 -11.47
C PHE A 167 -6.46 -6.64 -11.33
N GLY A 168 -5.39 -6.96 -10.61
CA GLY A 168 -4.25 -6.08 -10.43
C GLY A 168 -4.19 -5.43 -9.06
N ALA A 169 -3.21 -4.56 -8.92
CA ALA A 169 -2.97 -3.76 -7.74
C ALA A 169 -2.35 -2.42 -8.13
N PHE A 170 -2.21 -1.54 -7.16
CA PHE A 170 -1.57 -0.26 -7.35
C PHE A 170 -0.78 0.15 -6.11
N VAL A 171 0.19 1.01 -6.31
CA VAL A 171 0.84 1.78 -5.26
C VAL A 171 0.58 3.25 -5.55
N ALA A 172 0.18 4.01 -4.53
CA ALA A 172 -0.09 5.43 -4.64
C ALA A 172 0.75 6.21 -3.61
N GLY A 173 1.23 7.38 -4.01
CA GLY A 173 2.07 8.24 -3.18
C GLY A 173 2.57 9.45 -3.97
N SER A 174 3.71 10.02 -3.54
CA SER A 174 4.28 11.20 -4.19
C SER A 174 4.80 10.91 -5.61
N GLU A 175 5.02 11.97 -6.37
CA GLU A 175 5.64 11.91 -7.70
C GLU A 175 7.00 11.20 -7.64
N GLU A 176 7.85 11.55 -6.65
CA GLU A 176 9.19 11.01 -6.46
C GLU A 176 9.17 9.52 -6.09
N LEU A 177 8.20 9.11 -5.24
CA LEU A 177 8.02 7.69 -4.91
C LEU A 177 7.70 6.90 -6.18
N ILE A 178 6.70 7.34 -6.93
CA ILE A 178 6.25 6.62 -8.13
C ILE A 178 7.35 6.58 -9.18
N GLU A 179 8.08 7.68 -9.39
CA GLU A 179 9.22 7.69 -10.31
C GLU A 179 10.33 6.73 -9.87
N THR A 180 10.62 6.66 -8.57
CA THR A 180 11.56 5.68 -8.01
C THR A 180 11.10 4.24 -8.28
N LEU A 181 9.82 3.94 -8.09
CA LEU A 181 9.29 2.60 -8.37
C LEU A 181 9.37 2.25 -9.86
N VAL A 182 9.08 3.20 -10.75
CA VAL A 182 9.21 3.00 -12.20
C VAL A 182 10.66 2.62 -12.58
N GLN A 183 11.65 3.21 -11.92
CA GLN A 183 13.07 3.00 -12.22
C GLN A 183 13.65 1.74 -11.55
N PHE A 184 13.17 1.36 -10.36
CA PHE A 184 13.85 0.36 -9.51
C PHE A 184 12.99 -0.83 -9.11
N ALA A 185 11.65 -0.77 -9.21
CA ALA A 185 10.80 -1.89 -8.85
C ALA A 185 10.88 -3.01 -9.89
N ARG A 186 11.72 -4.02 -9.64
CA ARG A 186 11.95 -5.14 -10.56
C ARG A 186 10.65 -5.85 -11.00
N PRO A 187 9.65 -6.12 -10.12
CA PRO A 187 8.37 -6.70 -10.53
C PRO A 187 7.58 -5.82 -11.51
N TYR A 188 7.76 -4.50 -11.48
CA TYR A 188 7.19 -3.59 -12.46
C TYR A 188 7.96 -3.63 -13.80
N ILE A 189 9.29 -3.50 -13.74
CA ILE A 189 10.14 -3.39 -14.92
C ILE A 189 10.09 -4.65 -15.79
N TYR A 190 10.12 -5.83 -15.17
CA TYR A 190 10.31 -7.12 -15.85
C TYR A 190 9.03 -7.93 -15.99
N THR A 191 7.87 -7.36 -15.70
CA THR A 191 6.57 -8.01 -15.85
C THR A 191 5.77 -7.34 -16.97
N THR A 192 5.02 -8.13 -17.72
CA THR A 192 4.07 -7.61 -18.70
C THR A 192 2.93 -6.89 -17.96
N ALA A 193 2.51 -5.73 -18.47
CA ALA A 193 1.36 -5.00 -17.92
C ALA A 193 0.07 -5.83 -18.01
N MET A 194 -0.89 -5.51 -17.15
CA MET A 194 -2.22 -6.11 -17.26
C MET A 194 -2.86 -5.81 -18.63
N PRO A 195 -3.75 -6.68 -19.13
CA PRO A 195 -4.45 -6.42 -20.40
C PRO A 195 -5.21 -5.09 -20.37
N PRO A 196 -5.21 -4.29 -21.45
CA PRO A 196 -5.93 -3.01 -21.50
C PRO A 196 -7.42 -3.11 -21.19
N ALA A 197 -8.07 -4.20 -21.58
CA ALA A 197 -9.47 -4.47 -21.25
C ALA A 197 -9.70 -4.59 -19.74
N THR A 198 -8.75 -5.20 -19.02
CA THR A 198 -8.79 -5.32 -17.56
C THR A 198 -8.60 -3.95 -16.90
N ALA A 199 -7.68 -3.13 -17.41
CA ALA A 199 -7.49 -1.76 -16.93
C ALA A 199 -8.76 -0.91 -17.13
N ALA A 200 -9.43 -1.05 -18.28
CA ALA A 200 -10.70 -0.36 -18.56
C ALA A 200 -11.82 -0.83 -17.60
N ALA A 201 -11.93 -2.13 -17.34
CA ALA A 201 -12.90 -2.68 -16.40
C ALA A 201 -12.65 -2.18 -14.96
N ALA A 202 -11.40 -2.23 -14.51
CA ALA A 202 -11.00 -1.69 -13.20
C ALA A 202 -11.29 -0.18 -13.10
N HIS A 203 -10.99 0.60 -14.14
CA HIS A 203 -11.30 2.03 -14.18
C HIS A 203 -12.81 2.30 -14.04
N ALA A 204 -13.65 1.52 -14.76
CA ALA A 204 -15.10 1.63 -14.64
C ALA A 204 -15.57 1.29 -13.21
N ALA A 205 -15.06 0.21 -12.62
CA ALA A 205 -15.39 -0.20 -11.24
C ALA A 205 -14.98 0.86 -10.20
N VAL A 206 -13.76 1.41 -10.28
CA VAL A 206 -13.29 2.48 -9.39
C VAL A 206 -14.16 3.75 -9.49
N ARG A 207 -14.70 4.06 -10.66
CA ARG A 207 -15.66 5.17 -10.82
C ARG A 207 -16.94 4.95 -10.03
N HIS A 208 -17.38 3.72 -9.85
CA HIS A 208 -18.59 3.39 -9.08
C HIS A 208 -18.40 3.49 -7.56
N LEU A 209 -17.18 3.48 -7.04
CA LEU A 209 -16.94 3.55 -5.60
C LEU A 209 -17.66 4.71 -4.92
N ARG A 210 -17.63 5.90 -5.52
CA ARG A 210 -18.29 7.10 -4.94
C ARG A 210 -19.81 7.06 -5.02
N SER A 211 -20.39 6.31 -5.95
CA SER A 211 -21.84 6.22 -6.14
C SER A 211 -22.49 5.05 -5.35
N SER A 212 -21.71 4.11 -4.85
CA SER A 212 -22.17 2.88 -4.18
C SER A 212 -22.21 3.01 -2.65
N VAL A 213 -22.63 4.15 -2.12
CA VAL A 213 -22.65 4.41 -0.65
C VAL A 213 -23.50 3.39 0.10
N SER A 214 -24.70 3.09 -0.40
CA SER A 214 -25.62 2.15 0.25
C SER A 214 -25.09 0.71 0.29
N GLU A 215 -24.40 0.29 -0.76
CA GLU A 215 -23.79 -1.05 -0.83
C GLU A 215 -22.59 -1.17 0.13
N ARG A 216 -21.74 -0.13 0.21
CA ARG A 216 -20.64 -0.11 1.19
C ARG A 216 -21.12 -0.10 2.63
N GLU A 217 -22.14 0.71 2.94
CA GLU A 217 -22.75 0.71 4.28
C GLU A 217 -23.38 -0.65 4.63
N ALA A 218 -23.95 -1.36 3.65
CA ALA A 218 -24.45 -2.71 3.84
C ALA A 218 -23.33 -3.70 4.13
N GLN A 219 -22.20 -3.61 3.42
CA GLN A 219 -21.00 -4.43 3.65
C GLN A 219 -20.39 -4.16 5.04
N GLN A 220 -20.24 -2.89 5.42
CA GLN A 220 -19.69 -2.51 6.73
C GLN A 220 -20.56 -2.97 7.92
N ARG A 221 -21.87 -3.14 7.72
CA ARG A 221 -22.77 -3.71 8.74
C ARG A 221 -22.67 -5.23 8.88
N GLN A 222 -22.05 -5.91 7.92
CA GLN A 222 -21.89 -7.38 7.92
C GLN A 222 -20.50 -7.84 8.38
N ALA A 223 -19.53 -6.93 8.41
CA ALA A 223 -18.18 -7.16 8.89
C ALA A 223 -18.07 -6.86 10.39
#